data_6e1f819693650a68a3636ba279aacf08
#
_entry.id   6e1f819693650a68a3636ba279aacf08
#
_cell.length_a   1.000
_cell.length_b   1.000
_cell.length_c   1.000
_cell.angle_alpha   90.00
_cell.angle_beta   90.00
_cell.angle_gamma   90.00
#
_symmetry.space_group_name_H-M   'P 1'
#
loop_
_entity.id
_entity.type
_entity.pdbx_description
1 polymer ?
#
loop_
_entity_poly.entity_id
_entity_poly.type
_entity_poly.pdbx_seq_one_letter_code
_entity_poly.pdbx_strand_id
1 'polypeptide(L)'
;MVSPLAPEAATVAPRSILLVGGTGVISAAATERAAALGHRVTVLNRGQSAARPVPDGVEVLHADIRNRASVREALGTRRFDAVADFISYTPDQAAAAVDLFAGRTGQYVFISSASAYQKPPTRLPILESTPLKNPFWQYSRDKIACEEVLFAAYRERDFPVTVVRPSHTYDRTKIAMVGGWTDIHRMRAGLPVMVHGDGTSLWTLTHSKDFAKAFVGLLGRPQAVGESYTITSDEYLPWNQIYRLFARAAGVAEPELVHVASETIAAASPELGPNLLGDRSHSVVFDNTKIKALVPDYTATIPFADGAREIVAWFDANPASQVLNQDYMDLTDRLTTWARSGQRPAGG
;
A
#
# COMPACT_ATOMS: atom_id res chain seq x y z
N MET A 1 -21.35 12.73 44.33
CA MET A 1 -21.19 12.35 42.92
C MET A 1 -19.77 12.77 42.49
N VAL A 2 -18.88 11.78 42.36
CA VAL A 2 -17.49 12.03 41.88
C VAL A 2 -17.55 11.88 40.36
N SER A 3 -17.30 12.98 39.64
CA SER A 3 -17.14 12.94 38.18
C SER A 3 -15.97 12.02 37.82
N PRO A 4 -16.15 11.08 36.89
CA PRO A 4 -15.00 10.31 36.40
C PRO A 4 -14.05 11.26 35.64
N LEU A 5 -12.81 11.35 36.12
CA LEU A 5 -11.72 11.99 35.40
C LEU A 5 -11.56 11.27 34.05
N ALA A 6 -11.70 12.01 32.95
CA ALA A 6 -11.34 11.50 31.62
C ALA A 6 -9.89 11.03 31.66
N PRO A 7 -9.55 9.87 31.07
CA PRO A 7 -8.17 9.41 31.03
C PRO A 7 -7.34 10.45 30.26
N GLU A 8 -6.38 11.01 30.96
CA GLU A 8 -5.37 11.89 30.38
C GLU A 8 -4.65 11.09 29.28
N ALA A 9 -4.72 11.54 28.05
CA ALA A 9 -4.04 10.88 26.93
C ALA A 9 -2.55 10.81 27.27
N ALA A 10 -2.05 9.60 27.51
CA ALA A 10 -0.63 9.38 27.82
C ALA A 10 0.20 9.96 26.68
N THR A 11 0.88 11.08 26.94
CA THR A 11 1.79 11.72 25.99
C THR A 11 2.94 10.74 25.71
N VAL A 12 2.94 10.14 24.54
CA VAL A 12 4.04 9.26 24.11
C VAL A 12 5.31 10.13 23.99
N ALA A 13 6.38 9.75 24.67
CA ALA A 13 7.64 10.48 24.59
C ALA A 13 8.10 10.61 23.13
N PRO A 14 8.62 11.78 22.72
CA PRO A 14 9.13 12.01 21.39
C PRO A 14 10.20 10.98 21.01
N ARG A 15 10.03 10.31 19.87
CA ARG A 15 10.99 9.33 19.32
C ARG A 15 11.74 9.92 18.15
N SER A 16 12.96 9.46 17.92
CA SER A 16 13.71 9.73 16.69
C SER A 16 13.39 8.66 15.66
N ILE A 17 12.81 9.09 14.54
CA ILE A 17 12.28 8.20 13.51
C ILE A 17 12.93 8.54 12.17
N LEU A 18 13.51 7.54 11.50
CA LEU A 18 13.96 7.66 10.13
C LEU A 18 12.96 6.98 9.19
N LEU A 19 12.49 7.71 8.18
CA LEU A 19 11.63 7.18 7.12
C LEU A 19 12.43 7.11 5.81
N VAL A 20 12.80 5.91 5.40
CA VAL A 20 13.49 5.67 4.13
C VAL A 20 12.45 5.59 3.02
N GLY A 21 12.41 6.61 2.15
CA GLY A 21 11.36 6.79 1.14
C GLY A 21 10.11 7.49 1.67
N GLY A 22 10.24 8.45 2.59
CA GLY A 22 9.17 9.12 3.33
C GLY A 22 8.19 10.00 2.52
N THR A 23 8.23 9.99 1.18
CA THR A 23 7.38 10.80 0.28
C THR A 23 6.48 9.97 -0.66
N GLY A 24 6.35 8.67 -0.41
CA GLY A 24 5.42 7.78 -1.13
C GLY A 24 3.97 7.93 -0.66
N VAL A 25 3.04 7.13 -1.23
CA VAL A 25 1.60 7.17 -0.91
C VAL A 25 1.33 7.04 0.59
N ILE A 26 1.86 5.99 1.22
CA ILE A 26 1.64 5.74 2.65
C ILE A 26 2.70 6.39 3.54
N SER A 27 3.93 6.53 3.03
CA SER A 27 5.02 7.09 3.82
C SER A 27 4.87 8.59 4.05
N ALA A 28 4.31 9.34 3.10
CA ALA A 28 4.03 10.77 3.30
C ALA A 28 3.02 10.99 4.44
N ALA A 29 1.93 10.22 4.46
CA ALA A 29 0.96 10.29 5.54
C ALA A 29 1.56 9.85 6.90
N ALA A 30 2.46 8.86 6.89
CA ALA A 30 3.19 8.46 8.09
C ALA A 30 4.16 9.56 8.57
N THR A 31 4.86 10.22 7.63
CA THR A 31 5.74 11.36 7.92
C THR A 31 4.96 12.50 8.58
N GLU A 32 3.85 12.91 7.94
CA GLU A 32 2.96 13.97 8.45
C GLU A 32 2.44 13.65 9.85
N ARG A 33 1.92 12.43 10.04
CA ARG A 33 1.38 12.02 11.32
C ARG A 33 2.45 11.94 12.42
N ALA A 34 3.62 11.38 12.11
CA ALA A 34 4.71 11.28 13.09
C ALA A 34 5.21 12.67 13.53
N ALA A 35 5.35 13.61 12.59
CA ALA A 35 5.69 14.99 12.88
C ALA A 35 4.61 15.69 13.73
N ALA A 36 3.32 15.54 13.38
CA ALA A 36 2.20 16.10 14.10
C ALA A 36 2.07 15.56 15.55
N LEU A 37 2.56 14.34 15.83
CA LEU A 37 2.63 13.76 17.17
C LEU A 37 3.90 14.19 17.95
N GLY A 38 4.71 15.11 17.41
CA GLY A 38 5.89 15.65 18.07
C GLY A 38 7.13 14.72 18.03
N HIS A 39 7.16 13.71 17.17
CA HIS A 39 8.36 12.91 16.97
C HIS A 39 9.43 13.69 16.19
N ARG A 40 10.70 13.38 16.45
CA ARG A 40 11.84 13.87 15.66
C ARG A 40 11.95 13.03 14.41
N VAL A 41 11.41 13.54 13.30
CA VAL A 41 11.32 12.81 12.03
C VAL A 41 12.45 13.22 11.10
N THR A 42 13.16 12.25 10.57
CA THR A 42 14.12 12.42 9.48
C THR A 42 13.62 11.61 8.27
N VAL A 43 13.60 12.20 7.10
CA VAL A 43 13.26 11.52 5.82
C VAL A 43 14.52 11.35 5.02
N LEU A 44 14.79 10.14 4.53
CA LEU A 44 15.86 9.87 3.56
C LEU A 44 15.23 9.58 2.21
N ASN A 45 15.52 10.44 1.21
CA ASN A 45 15.01 10.31 -0.14
C ASN A 45 15.99 10.91 -1.17
N ARG A 46 15.65 10.80 -2.47
CA ARG A 46 16.46 11.35 -3.56
C ARG A 46 16.13 12.80 -3.92
N GLY A 47 15.17 13.44 -3.23
CA GLY A 47 14.72 14.81 -3.52
C GLY A 47 13.94 15.00 -4.82
N GLN A 48 13.45 13.92 -5.45
CA GLN A 48 12.84 13.97 -6.80
C GLN A 48 11.30 14.02 -6.79
N SER A 49 10.64 13.91 -5.64
CA SER A 49 9.17 13.87 -5.55
C SER A 49 8.63 15.22 -5.09
N ALA A 50 7.93 15.93 -5.99
CA ALA A 50 7.22 17.18 -5.66
C ALA A 50 5.74 16.96 -5.28
N ALA A 51 5.17 15.78 -5.59
CA ALA A 51 3.73 15.53 -5.41
C ALA A 51 3.27 15.49 -3.94
N ARG A 52 4.20 15.19 -3.02
CA ARG A 52 3.94 15.10 -1.57
C ARG A 52 5.06 15.82 -0.84
N PRO A 53 4.87 17.09 -0.49
CA PRO A 53 5.89 17.86 0.24
C PRO A 53 6.14 17.26 1.62
N VAL A 54 7.37 17.38 2.08
CA VAL A 54 7.74 17.03 3.44
C VAL A 54 7.25 18.14 4.37
N PRO A 55 6.60 17.82 5.51
CA PRO A 55 6.13 18.84 6.46
C PRO A 55 7.28 19.69 7.03
N ASP A 56 6.94 20.93 7.40
CA ASP A 56 7.89 21.82 8.08
C ASP A 56 8.40 21.18 9.38
N GLY A 57 9.68 21.40 9.67
CA GLY A 57 10.35 20.85 10.86
C GLY A 57 10.82 19.39 10.72
N VAL A 58 10.54 18.73 9.59
CA VAL A 58 11.09 17.39 9.28
C VAL A 58 12.45 17.55 8.60
N GLU A 59 13.48 16.89 9.16
CA GLU A 59 14.81 16.86 8.55
C GLU A 59 14.79 16.01 7.27
N VAL A 60 15.42 16.49 6.19
CA VAL A 60 15.54 15.73 4.93
C VAL A 60 17.01 15.45 4.65
N LEU A 61 17.33 14.17 4.50
CA LEU A 61 18.63 13.68 4.04
C LEU A 61 18.50 13.22 2.58
N HIS A 62 19.34 13.75 1.70
CA HIS A 62 19.35 13.38 0.30
C HIS A 62 20.39 12.27 0.03
N ALA A 63 19.91 11.07 -0.24
CA ALA A 63 20.73 9.95 -0.69
C ALA A 63 19.88 8.93 -1.47
N ASP A 64 20.53 8.19 -2.38
CA ASP A 64 19.91 6.99 -2.98
C ASP A 64 20.24 5.78 -2.11
N ILE A 65 19.21 5.11 -1.59
CA ILE A 65 19.37 3.91 -0.73
C ILE A 65 20.19 2.81 -1.41
N ARG A 66 20.21 2.78 -2.73
CA ARG A 66 21.03 1.82 -3.51
C ARG A 66 22.52 2.15 -3.47
N ASN A 67 22.90 3.37 -3.13
CA ASN A 67 24.27 3.79 -2.92
C ASN A 67 24.61 3.79 -1.42
N ARG A 68 25.10 2.66 -0.92
CA ARG A 68 25.40 2.46 0.50
C ARG A 68 26.40 3.48 1.07
N ALA A 69 27.39 3.91 0.27
CA ALA A 69 28.37 4.90 0.72
C ALA A 69 27.72 6.26 0.96
N SER A 70 26.93 6.74 0.00
CA SER A 70 26.17 7.99 0.12
C SER A 70 25.20 7.97 1.32
N VAL A 71 24.53 6.84 1.55
CA VAL A 71 23.63 6.72 2.72
C VAL A 71 24.39 6.73 4.03
N ARG A 72 25.52 6.03 4.13
CA ARG A 72 26.36 6.05 5.34
C ARG A 72 26.89 7.46 5.64
N GLU A 73 27.29 8.19 4.62
CA GLU A 73 27.73 9.58 4.74
C GLU A 73 26.60 10.47 5.22
N ALA A 74 25.42 10.41 4.59
CA ALA A 74 24.26 11.19 4.98
C ALA A 74 23.77 10.89 6.40
N LEU A 75 23.80 9.63 6.83
CA LEU A 75 23.43 9.21 8.18
C LEU A 75 24.49 9.57 9.23
N GLY A 76 25.78 9.58 8.86
CA GLY A 76 26.87 9.82 9.81
C GLY A 76 26.82 8.81 10.97
N THR A 77 26.87 9.34 12.21
CA THR A 77 26.80 8.56 13.46
C THR A 77 25.40 8.47 14.05
N ARG A 78 24.36 8.95 13.34
CA ARG A 78 22.97 9.00 13.83
C ARG A 78 22.46 7.62 14.22
N ARG A 79 21.69 7.59 15.30
CA ARG A 79 20.90 6.46 15.77
C ARG A 79 19.44 6.86 15.85
N PHE A 80 18.55 5.90 15.67
CA PHE A 80 17.11 6.13 15.65
C PHE A 80 16.40 5.14 16.58
N ASP A 81 15.32 5.58 17.21
CA ASP A 81 14.44 4.67 17.96
C ASP A 81 13.73 3.71 16.99
N ALA A 82 13.35 4.22 15.80
CA ALA A 82 12.79 3.40 14.74
C ALA A 82 13.28 3.85 13.35
N VAL A 83 13.54 2.88 12.47
CA VAL A 83 13.79 3.08 11.05
C VAL A 83 12.67 2.38 10.28
N ALA A 84 11.97 3.08 9.39
CA ALA A 84 10.92 2.52 8.56
C ALA A 84 11.35 2.54 7.08
N ASP A 85 11.38 1.37 6.45
CA ASP A 85 11.84 1.20 5.06
C ASP A 85 10.67 0.91 4.12
N PHE A 86 10.36 1.89 3.27
CA PHE A 86 9.29 1.82 2.28
C PHE A 86 9.77 1.47 0.86
N ILE A 87 11.09 1.31 0.66
CA ILE A 87 11.68 1.23 -0.68
C ILE A 87 12.61 0.04 -0.93
N SER A 88 12.72 -0.89 0.01
CA SER A 88 13.36 -2.17 -0.25
C SER A 88 12.36 -3.15 -0.88
N TYR A 89 12.69 -3.64 -2.08
CA TYR A 89 11.83 -4.51 -2.87
C TYR A 89 12.45 -5.88 -3.16
N THR A 90 13.76 -6.05 -3.00
CA THR A 90 14.47 -7.30 -3.30
C THR A 90 15.23 -7.80 -2.07
N PRO A 91 15.51 -9.12 -1.97
CA PRO A 91 16.26 -9.68 -0.84
C PRO A 91 17.65 -9.07 -0.68
N ASP A 92 18.33 -8.70 -1.77
CA ASP A 92 19.62 -8.01 -1.71
C ASP A 92 19.51 -6.63 -1.06
N GLN A 93 18.42 -5.90 -1.33
CA GLN A 93 18.16 -4.62 -0.68
C GLN A 93 17.88 -4.81 0.81
N ALA A 94 17.11 -5.84 1.18
CA ALA A 94 16.85 -6.17 2.58
C ALA A 94 18.13 -6.55 3.33
N ALA A 95 19.00 -7.37 2.74
CA ALA A 95 20.31 -7.70 3.31
C ALA A 95 21.19 -6.45 3.48
N ALA A 96 21.20 -5.57 2.47
CA ALA A 96 21.91 -4.30 2.53
C ALA A 96 21.42 -3.41 3.68
N ALA A 97 20.11 -3.38 3.91
CA ALA A 97 19.49 -2.61 4.99
C ALA A 97 19.88 -3.18 6.37
N VAL A 98 19.94 -4.50 6.54
CA VAL A 98 20.46 -5.14 7.77
C VAL A 98 21.86 -4.63 8.07
N ASP A 99 22.79 -4.67 7.11
CA ASP A 99 24.17 -4.22 7.30
C ASP A 99 24.30 -2.71 7.56
N LEU A 100 23.37 -1.92 7.04
CA LEU A 100 23.36 -0.48 7.21
C LEU A 100 22.83 -0.06 8.58
N PHE A 101 21.77 -0.71 9.07
CA PHE A 101 21.04 -0.31 10.26
C PHE A 101 21.32 -1.15 11.49
N ALA A 102 22.09 -2.23 11.39
CA ALA A 102 22.52 -3.01 12.55
C ALA A 102 23.25 -2.11 13.57
N GLY A 103 22.77 -2.14 14.84
CA GLY A 103 23.29 -1.30 15.93
C GLY A 103 22.99 0.20 15.80
N ARG A 104 22.18 0.61 14.80
CA ARG A 104 21.79 2.01 14.61
C ARG A 104 20.32 2.30 14.92
N THR A 105 19.52 1.26 15.11
CA THR A 105 18.08 1.41 15.40
C THR A 105 17.64 0.45 16.49
N GLY A 106 16.65 0.87 17.27
CA GLY A 106 15.95 0.02 18.23
C GLY A 106 14.83 -0.82 17.59
N GLN A 107 14.34 -0.39 16.41
CA GLN A 107 13.35 -1.13 15.62
C GLN A 107 13.56 -0.81 14.15
N TYR A 108 13.62 -1.84 13.30
CA TYR A 108 13.60 -1.70 11.85
C TYR A 108 12.29 -2.21 11.31
N VAL A 109 11.48 -1.32 10.74
CA VAL A 109 10.15 -1.65 10.21
C VAL A 109 10.22 -1.78 8.70
N PHE A 110 10.06 -2.99 8.20
CA PHE A 110 10.02 -3.30 6.78
C PHE A 110 8.60 -3.26 6.24
N ILE A 111 8.37 -2.48 5.18
CA ILE A 111 7.09 -2.48 4.47
C ILE A 111 7.09 -3.60 3.43
N SER A 112 6.42 -4.69 3.77
CA SER A 112 6.12 -5.81 2.89
C SER A 112 4.84 -5.53 2.07
N SER A 113 4.03 -6.55 1.84
CA SER A 113 2.76 -6.45 1.12
C SER A 113 1.82 -7.58 1.53
N ALA A 114 0.52 -7.29 1.62
CA ALA A 114 -0.50 -8.33 1.78
C ALA A 114 -0.62 -9.26 0.56
N SER A 115 -0.08 -8.88 -0.61
CA SER A 115 0.03 -9.78 -1.76
C SER A 115 1.00 -10.96 -1.54
N ALA A 116 1.85 -10.89 -0.50
CA ALA A 116 2.72 -11.99 -0.08
C ALA A 116 1.94 -13.19 0.49
N TYR A 117 0.76 -12.96 1.08
CA TYR A 117 -0.08 -14.04 1.56
C TYR A 117 -0.51 -14.99 0.44
N GLN A 118 -0.73 -16.26 0.81
CA GLN A 118 -1.06 -17.32 -0.12
C GLN A 118 -2.15 -16.94 -1.12
N LYS A 119 -1.88 -17.17 -2.41
CA LYS A 119 -2.82 -17.02 -3.52
C LYS A 119 -2.95 -18.34 -4.30
N PRO A 120 -4.19 -18.81 -4.55
CA PRO A 120 -5.46 -18.31 -3.99
C PRO A 120 -5.50 -18.42 -2.46
N PRO A 121 -6.26 -17.55 -1.77
CA PRO A 121 -6.49 -17.69 -0.32
C PRO A 121 -7.29 -18.98 -0.06
N THR A 122 -6.87 -19.76 0.94
CA THR A 122 -7.59 -20.97 1.35
C THR A 122 -8.59 -20.71 2.47
N ARG A 123 -8.46 -19.54 3.13
CA ARG A 123 -9.31 -19.14 4.25
C ARG A 123 -9.44 -17.60 4.30
N LEU A 124 -10.60 -17.13 4.69
CA LEU A 124 -10.87 -15.73 5.07
C LEU A 124 -11.44 -15.70 6.49
N PRO A 125 -11.17 -14.67 7.28
CA PRO A 125 -10.21 -13.59 6.97
C PRO A 125 -8.76 -14.08 6.94
N ILE A 126 -7.89 -13.31 6.25
CA ILE A 126 -6.45 -13.50 6.22
C ILE A 126 -5.86 -13.00 7.53
N LEU A 127 -5.03 -13.84 8.17
CA LEU A 127 -4.32 -13.57 9.42
C LEU A 127 -2.82 -13.45 9.14
N GLU A 128 -2.05 -12.91 10.08
CA GLU A 128 -0.59 -12.88 9.97
C GLU A 128 0.04 -14.29 9.90
N SER A 129 -0.65 -15.30 10.46
CA SER A 129 -0.24 -16.71 10.39
C SER A 129 -0.59 -17.40 9.06
N THR A 130 -1.32 -16.73 8.16
CA THR A 130 -1.60 -17.28 6.82
C THR A 130 -0.27 -17.49 6.08
N PRO A 131 -0.04 -18.67 5.46
CA PRO A 131 1.19 -18.96 4.73
C PRO A 131 1.50 -17.89 3.67
N LEU A 132 2.78 -17.65 3.43
CA LEU A 132 3.24 -16.76 2.38
C LEU A 132 3.52 -17.58 1.12
N LYS A 133 2.78 -17.31 0.03
CA LYS A 133 2.94 -18.02 -1.25
C LYS A 133 2.23 -17.26 -2.37
N ASN A 134 2.96 -16.80 -3.36
CA ASN A 134 2.37 -16.19 -4.55
C ASN A 134 3.06 -16.71 -5.82
N PRO A 135 2.47 -17.69 -6.54
CA PRO A 135 3.09 -18.26 -7.74
C PRO A 135 3.00 -17.35 -8.97
N PHE A 136 2.14 -16.33 -8.94
CA PHE A 136 1.79 -15.54 -10.12
C PHE A 136 2.65 -14.26 -10.25
N TRP A 137 3.04 -13.64 -9.14
CA TRP A 137 3.60 -12.28 -9.16
C TRP A 137 5.00 -12.22 -8.55
N GLN A 138 6.01 -11.82 -9.35
CA GLN A 138 7.40 -11.74 -8.90
C GLN A 138 7.58 -10.75 -7.74
N TYR A 139 6.93 -9.60 -7.81
CA TYR A 139 6.93 -8.63 -6.71
C TYR A 139 6.58 -9.25 -5.35
N SER A 140 5.56 -10.11 -5.31
CA SER A 140 5.15 -10.77 -4.07
C SER A 140 6.19 -11.79 -3.61
N ARG A 141 6.80 -12.54 -4.55
CA ARG A 141 7.90 -13.47 -4.22
C ARG A 141 9.11 -12.74 -3.67
N ASP A 142 9.46 -11.59 -4.26
CA ASP A 142 10.58 -10.77 -3.78
C ASP A 142 10.30 -10.22 -2.38
N LYS A 143 9.05 -9.80 -2.08
CA LYS A 143 8.67 -9.38 -0.73
C LYS A 143 8.75 -10.52 0.28
N ILE A 144 8.33 -11.74 -0.09
CA ILE A 144 8.49 -12.95 0.74
C ILE A 144 9.98 -13.19 1.03
N ALA A 145 10.82 -13.18 0.01
CA ALA A 145 12.27 -13.39 0.17
C ALA A 145 12.92 -12.29 1.03
N CYS A 146 12.46 -11.04 0.95
CA CYS A 146 12.90 -9.97 1.86
C CYS A 146 12.56 -10.30 3.33
N GLU A 147 11.35 -10.77 3.59
CA GLU A 147 10.93 -11.14 4.95
C GLU A 147 11.78 -12.30 5.49
N GLU A 148 12.09 -13.31 4.67
CA GLU A 148 12.95 -14.43 5.03
C GLU A 148 14.35 -13.96 5.45
N VAL A 149 14.98 -13.07 4.66
CA VAL A 149 16.28 -12.46 4.98
C VAL A 149 16.23 -11.70 6.30
N LEU A 150 15.19 -10.89 6.51
CA LEU A 150 15.06 -10.05 7.70
C LEU A 150 14.78 -10.87 8.96
N PHE A 151 13.92 -11.90 8.88
CA PHE A 151 13.68 -12.80 10.00
C PHE A 151 14.87 -13.73 10.30
N ALA A 152 15.69 -14.10 9.30
CA ALA A 152 16.97 -14.77 9.53
C ALA A 152 17.91 -13.83 10.32
N ALA A 153 18.05 -12.58 9.90
CA ALA A 153 18.86 -11.60 10.61
C ALA A 153 18.38 -11.35 12.06
N TYR A 154 17.06 -11.37 12.30
CA TYR A 154 16.51 -11.31 13.65
C TYR A 154 16.97 -12.48 14.52
N ARG A 155 16.85 -13.71 14.00
CA ARG A 155 17.21 -14.93 14.75
C ARG A 155 18.72 -15.11 14.99
N GLU A 156 19.54 -14.68 14.04
CA GLU A 156 20.97 -14.98 14.00
C GLU A 156 21.86 -13.81 14.46
N ARG A 157 21.34 -12.58 14.34
CA ARG A 157 22.11 -11.35 14.54
C ARG A 157 21.41 -10.34 15.46
N ASP A 158 20.31 -10.72 16.12
CA ASP A 158 19.48 -9.85 16.96
C ASP A 158 19.04 -8.55 16.24
N PHE A 159 18.86 -8.61 14.91
CA PHE A 159 18.40 -7.45 14.12
C PHE A 159 16.93 -7.15 14.45
N PRO A 160 16.57 -5.96 14.98
CA PRO A 160 15.27 -5.70 15.59
C PRO A 160 14.16 -5.46 14.55
N VAL A 161 13.85 -6.43 13.72
CA VAL A 161 12.88 -6.31 12.63
C VAL A 161 11.44 -6.36 13.10
N THR A 162 10.61 -5.56 12.48
CA THR A 162 9.13 -5.65 12.45
C THR A 162 8.69 -5.63 11.00
N VAL A 163 7.79 -6.51 10.59
CA VAL A 163 7.24 -6.55 9.23
C VAL A 163 5.83 -5.98 9.22
N VAL A 164 5.54 -5.09 8.28
CA VAL A 164 4.18 -4.55 8.06
C VAL A 164 3.71 -4.94 6.65
N ARG A 165 2.55 -5.58 6.56
CA ARG A 165 1.91 -6.02 5.31
C ARG A 165 0.65 -5.20 5.04
N PRO A 166 0.78 -4.03 4.37
CA PRO A 166 -0.39 -3.26 3.93
C PRO A 166 -1.11 -3.96 2.77
N SER A 167 -2.43 -3.79 2.69
CA SER A 167 -3.21 -4.13 1.50
C SER A 167 -3.06 -3.03 0.43
N HIS A 168 -4.02 -2.92 -0.48
CA HIS A 168 -4.03 -1.84 -1.47
C HIS A 168 -4.24 -0.48 -0.78
N THR A 169 -3.17 0.27 -0.65
CA THR A 169 -3.19 1.60 -0.05
C THR A 169 -3.35 2.67 -1.12
N TYR A 170 -4.04 3.75 -0.77
CA TYR A 170 -4.27 4.88 -1.67
C TYR A 170 -4.26 6.22 -0.92
N ASP A 171 -4.07 7.29 -1.68
CA ASP A 171 -4.31 8.67 -1.33
C ASP A 171 -5.00 9.35 -2.53
N ARG A 172 -5.26 10.65 -2.43
CA ARG A 172 -5.89 11.44 -3.50
C ARG A 172 -5.21 11.33 -4.87
N THR A 173 -3.96 10.91 -4.94
CA THR A 173 -3.19 10.84 -6.19
C THR A 173 -3.16 9.46 -6.83
N LYS A 174 -3.81 8.43 -6.22
CA LYS A 174 -3.71 7.04 -6.67
C LYS A 174 -5.07 6.40 -6.86
N ILE A 175 -5.41 6.13 -8.11
CA ILE A 175 -6.64 5.44 -8.50
C ILE A 175 -6.44 3.93 -8.32
N ALA A 176 -7.42 3.24 -7.73
CA ALA A 176 -7.36 1.80 -7.45
C ALA A 176 -7.68 0.93 -8.67
N MET A 177 -8.42 1.43 -9.64
CA MET A 177 -8.80 0.69 -10.85
C MET A 177 -7.59 0.37 -11.73
N VAL A 178 -7.69 -0.70 -12.54
CA VAL A 178 -6.59 -1.20 -13.36
C VAL A 178 -6.17 -0.17 -14.41
N GLY A 179 -7.11 0.47 -15.07
CA GLY A 179 -6.85 1.49 -16.08
C GLY A 179 -6.56 2.89 -15.51
N GLY A 180 -6.61 3.05 -14.19
CA GLY A 180 -6.34 4.35 -13.56
C GLY A 180 -7.29 5.44 -14.05
N TRP A 181 -6.74 6.60 -14.43
CA TRP A 181 -7.55 7.70 -14.97
C TRP A 181 -8.27 7.35 -16.28
N THR A 182 -7.72 6.44 -17.07
CA THR A 182 -8.35 5.98 -18.32
C THR A 182 -9.74 5.40 -18.09
N ASP A 183 -9.94 4.64 -16.99
CA ASP A 183 -11.26 4.10 -16.63
C ASP A 183 -12.25 5.23 -16.28
N ILE A 184 -11.82 6.25 -15.53
CA ILE A 184 -12.67 7.42 -15.21
C ILE A 184 -13.02 8.21 -16.49
N HIS A 185 -12.06 8.40 -17.37
CA HIS A 185 -12.28 9.04 -18.67
C HIS A 185 -13.35 8.28 -19.50
N ARG A 186 -13.21 6.94 -19.58
CA ARG A 186 -14.17 6.08 -20.30
C ARG A 186 -15.58 6.19 -19.69
N MET A 187 -15.70 6.16 -18.37
CA MET A 187 -16.99 6.35 -17.69
C MET A 187 -17.64 7.68 -18.07
N ARG A 188 -16.88 8.78 -18.03
CA ARG A 188 -17.37 10.12 -18.40
C ARG A 188 -17.75 10.24 -19.89
N ALA A 189 -17.06 9.49 -20.74
CA ALA A 189 -17.34 9.43 -22.17
C ALA A 189 -18.50 8.47 -22.53
N GLY A 190 -19.11 7.79 -21.55
CA GLY A 190 -20.15 6.78 -21.79
C GLY A 190 -19.63 5.54 -22.50
N LEU A 191 -18.31 5.27 -22.40
CA LEU A 191 -17.66 4.11 -22.99
C LEU A 191 -17.63 2.94 -22.00
N PRO A 192 -17.65 1.68 -22.48
CA PRO A 192 -17.55 0.51 -21.63
C PRO A 192 -16.25 0.49 -20.84
N VAL A 193 -16.32 0.06 -19.57
CA VAL A 193 -15.17 -0.13 -18.69
C VAL A 193 -15.00 -1.62 -18.40
N MET A 194 -13.78 -2.11 -18.58
CA MET A 194 -13.44 -3.51 -18.34
C MET A 194 -13.28 -3.78 -16.84
N VAL A 195 -14.02 -4.78 -16.34
CA VAL A 195 -13.88 -5.30 -14.98
C VAL A 195 -13.37 -6.74 -15.03
N HIS A 196 -12.34 -7.05 -14.26
CA HIS A 196 -11.79 -8.39 -14.22
C HIS A 196 -12.70 -9.38 -13.45
N GLY A 197 -12.72 -10.63 -13.91
CA GLY A 197 -13.61 -11.65 -13.36
C GLY A 197 -15.08 -11.27 -13.55
N ASP A 198 -15.90 -11.58 -12.57
CA ASP A 198 -17.31 -11.14 -12.47
C ASP A 198 -17.47 -9.85 -11.63
N GLY A 199 -16.36 -9.29 -11.16
CA GLY A 199 -16.35 -8.10 -10.32
C GLY A 199 -16.86 -8.31 -8.89
N THR A 200 -17.06 -9.57 -8.44
CA THR A 200 -17.58 -9.88 -7.10
C THR A 200 -16.50 -10.17 -6.07
N SER A 201 -15.26 -10.41 -6.49
CA SER A 201 -14.17 -10.59 -5.53
C SER A 201 -14.02 -9.38 -4.61
N LEU A 202 -13.91 -9.67 -3.30
CA LEU A 202 -13.84 -8.65 -2.26
C LEU A 202 -12.43 -8.04 -2.19
N TRP A 203 -12.37 -6.74 -2.07
CA TRP A 203 -11.12 -6.01 -2.03
C TRP A 203 -11.06 -5.02 -0.86
N THR A 204 -9.92 -4.96 -0.19
CA THR A 204 -9.70 -4.05 0.93
C THR A 204 -8.81 -2.89 0.48
N LEU A 205 -9.38 -1.68 0.50
CA LEU A 205 -8.72 -0.43 0.18
C LEU A 205 -8.47 0.36 1.47
N THR A 206 -7.23 0.75 1.71
CA THR A 206 -6.84 1.44 2.94
C THR A 206 -6.34 2.85 2.61
N HIS A 207 -7.03 3.87 3.11
CA HIS A 207 -6.57 5.24 2.96
C HIS A 207 -5.25 5.46 3.69
N SER A 208 -4.31 6.19 3.08
CA SER A 208 -2.96 6.42 3.62
C SER A 208 -2.97 7.05 5.02
N LYS A 209 -3.93 7.95 5.29
CA LYS A 209 -4.10 8.55 6.62
C LYS A 209 -4.54 7.54 7.68
N ASP A 210 -5.41 6.58 7.32
CA ASP A 210 -5.82 5.51 8.24
C ASP A 210 -4.68 4.52 8.46
N PHE A 211 -3.95 4.13 7.41
CA PHE A 211 -2.72 3.35 7.55
C PHE A 211 -1.73 4.02 8.52
N ALA A 212 -1.52 5.34 8.39
CA ALA A 212 -0.59 6.09 9.22
C ALA A 212 -0.95 6.07 10.71
N LYS A 213 -2.24 5.95 11.09
CA LYS A 213 -2.67 5.84 12.49
C LYS A 213 -2.05 4.63 13.17
N ALA A 214 -2.24 3.44 12.59
CA ALA A 214 -1.69 2.20 13.11
C ALA A 214 -0.17 2.15 12.98
N PHE A 215 0.34 2.55 11.82
CA PHE A 215 1.75 2.48 11.50
C PHE A 215 2.61 3.32 12.45
N VAL A 216 2.26 4.58 12.66
CA VAL A 216 3.01 5.45 13.59
C VAL A 216 2.84 4.98 15.03
N GLY A 217 1.66 4.48 15.41
CA GLY A 217 1.42 3.88 16.72
C GLY A 217 2.27 2.63 17.00
N LEU A 218 2.70 1.91 15.96
CA LEU A 218 3.57 0.73 16.06
C LEU A 218 5.05 1.10 16.21
N LEU A 219 5.48 2.26 15.70
CA LEU A 219 6.90 2.64 15.71
C LEU A 219 7.48 2.76 17.12
N GLY A 220 8.63 2.19 17.33
CA GLY A 220 9.35 2.20 18.61
C GLY A 220 8.68 1.39 19.71
N ARG A 221 7.84 0.41 19.37
CA ARG A 221 7.25 -0.54 20.34
C ARG A 221 8.08 -1.82 20.40
N PRO A 222 8.72 -2.13 21.54
CA PRO A 222 9.53 -3.35 21.69
C PRO A 222 8.73 -4.63 21.42
N GLN A 223 7.44 -4.65 21.76
CA GLN A 223 6.53 -5.79 21.54
C GLN A 223 6.29 -6.12 20.05
N ALA A 224 6.64 -5.19 19.16
CA ALA A 224 6.51 -5.41 17.72
C ALA A 224 7.76 -6.02 17.07
N VAL A 225 8.87 -6.07 17.80
CA VAL A 225 10.13 -6.63 17.30
C VAL A 225 10.02 -8.16 17.17
N GLY A 226 10.44 -8.70 16.04
CA GLY A 226 10.32 -10.11 15.70
C GLY A 226 8.93 -10.50 15.17
N GLU A 227 8.02 -9.54 14.98
CA GLU A 227 6.62 -9.78 14.63
C GLU A 227 6.24 -9.22 13.25
N SER A 228 5.16 -9.76 12.69
CA SER A 228 4.52 -9.21 11.49
C SER A 228 3.13 -8.68 11.81
N TYR A 229 2.71 -7.61 11.13
CA TYR A 229 1.40 -6.98 11.29
C TYR A 229 0.77 -6.68 9.94
N THR A 230 -0.51 -7.02 9.83
CA THR A 230 -1.37 -6.55 8.76
C THR A 230 -1.98 -5.22 9.18
N ILE A 231 -1.90 -4.19 8.33
CA ILE A 231 -2.52 -2.88 8.58
C ILE A 231 -3.41 -2.54 7.40
N THR A 232 -4.72 -2.66 7.61
CA THR A 232 -5.73 -2.47 6.55
C THR A 232 -6.98 -1.78 7.10
N SER A 233 -7.82 -1.25 6.21
CA SER A 233 -9.20 -0.89 6.56
C SER A 233 -9.99 -2.13 6.98
N ASP A 234 -11.03 -1.94 7.78
CA ASP A 234 -12.03 -2.97 8.07
C ASP A 234 -13.11 -3.03 6.97
N GLU A 235 -13.15 -2.05 6.07
CA GLU A 235 -14.04 -2.03 4.91
C GLU A 235 -13.51 -2.92 3.80
N TYR A 236 -14.37 -3.76 3.26
CA TYR A 236 -14.09 -4.54 2.05
C TYR A 236 -15.27 -4.43 1.08
N LEU A 237 -14.96 -4.27 -0.19
CA LEU A 237 -15.93 -3.97 -1.25
C LEU A 237 -15.71 -4.90 -2.44
N PRO A 238 -16.78 -5.37 -3.11
CA PRO A 238 -16.63 -6.02 -4.41
C PRO A 238 -16.14 -5.01 -5.45
N TRP A 239 -15.37 -5.46 -6.42
CA TRP A 239 -14.84 -4.58 -7.48
C TRP A 239 -15.94 -3.83 -8.21
N ASN A 240 -17.08 -4.45 -8.48
CA ASN A 240 -18.23 -3.78 -9.08
C ASN A 240 -18.65 -2.53 -8.29
N GLN A 241 -18.63 -2.60 -6.95
CA GLN A 241 -18.96 -1.45 -6.11
C GLN A 241 -17.85 -0.38 -6.15
N ILE A 242 -16.57 -0.79 -6.18
CA ILE A 242 -15.42 0.13 -6.30
C ILE A 242 -15.54 0.94 -7.59
N TYR A 243 -15.83 0.30 -8.72
CA TYR A 243 -16.02 0.98 -10.01
C TYR A 243 -17.22 1.94 -9.96
N ARG A 244 -18.35 1.54 -9.37
CA ARG A 244 -19.53 2.41 -9.22
C ARG A 244 -19.28 3.60 -8.30
N LEU A 245 -18.47 3.44 -7.26
CA LEU A 245 -18.09 4.57 -6.39
C LEU A 245 -17.25 5.60 -7.13
N PHE A 246 -16.31 5.17 -7.96
CA PHE A 246 -15.56 6.07 -8.84
C PHE A 246 -16.46 6.74 -9.88
N ALA A 247 -17.39 5.99 -10.49
CA ALA A 247 -18.34 6.55 -11.45
C ALA A 247 -19.17 7.68 -10.81
N ARG A 248 -19.76 7.43 -9.64
CA ARG A 248 -20.53 8.45 -8.89
C ARG A 248 -19.68 9.67 -8.55
N ALA A 249 -18.44 9.46 -8.09
CA ALA A 249 -17.49 10.54 -7.81
C ALA A 249 -17.19 11.35 -9.09
N ALA A 250 -17.14 10.69 -10.25
CA ALA A 250 -16.92 11.31 -11.57
C ALA A 250 -18.17 11.97 -12.19
N GLY A 251 -19.32 11.94 -11.49
CA GLY A 251 -20.59 12.49 -11.99
C GLY A 251 -21.36 11.55 -12.93
N VAL A 252 -21.00 10.26 -12.97
CA VAL A 252 -21.65 9.23 -13.81
C VAL A 252 -22.55 8.37 -12.91
N ALA A 253 -23.86 8.37 -13.20
CA ALA A 253 -24.86 7.67 -12.37
C ALA A 253 -24.67 6.15 -12.42
N GLU A 254 -24.54 5.56 -13.62
CA GLU A 254 -24.31 4.13 -13.82
C GLU A 254 -23.31 3.94 -14.98
N PRO A 255 -22.13 3.39 -14.70
CA PRO A 255 -21.12 3.08 -15.72
C PRO A 255 -21.49 1.78 -16.45
N GLU A 256 -21.11 1.66 -17.70
CA GLU A 256 -21.21 0.40 -18.40
C GLU A 256 -20.03 -0.51 -18.04
N LEU A 257 -20.24 -1.44 -17.10
CA LEU A 257 -19.24 -2.41 -16.67
C LEU A 257 -19.33 -3.68 -17.52
N VAL A 258 -18.23 -4.03 -18.20
CA VAL A 258 -18.11 -5.25 -18.98
C VAL A 258 -17.13 -6.21 -18.30
N HIS A 259 -17.62 -7.37 -17.91
CA HIS A 259 -16.86 -8.37 -17.18
C HIS A 259 -16.07 -9.25 -18.14
N VAL A 260 -14.77 -9.39 -17.86
CA VAL A 260 -13.84 -10.22 -18.63
C VAL A 260 -13.06 -11.12 -17.68
N ALA A 261 -13.02 -12.42 -17.93
CA ALA A 261 -12.27 -13.36 -17.09
C ALA A 261 -10.83 -12.89 -16.90
N SER A 262 -10.34 -12.97 -15.66
CA SER A 262 -8.99 -12.48 -15.30
C SER A 262 -7.90 -13.15 -16.13
N GLU A 263 -8.06 -14.44 -16.43
CA GLU A 263 -7.15 -15.23 -17.27
C GLU A 263 -7.16 -14.74 -18.74
N THR A 264 -8.29 -14.30 -19.24
CA THR A 264 -8.41 -13.72 -20.59
C THR A 264 -7.67 -12.37 -20.66
N ILE A 265 -7.84 -11.53 -19.63
CA ILE A 265 -7.10 -10.27 -19.55
C ILE A 265 -5.60 -10.54 -19.44
N ALA A 266 -5.19 -11.50 -18.59
CA ALA A 266 -3.79 -11.88 -18.40
C ALA A 266 -3.14 -12.43 -19.66
N ALA A 267 -3.87 -13.23 -20.45
CA ALA A 267 -3.41 -13.73 -21.74
C ALA A 267 -3.26 -12.61 -22.79
N ALA A 268 -4.16 -11.62 -22.77
CA ALA A 268 -4.14 -10.50 -23.70
C ALA A 268 -3.15 -9.40 -23.29
N SER A 269 -2.75 -9.34 -22.02
CA SER A 269 -1.78 -8.37 -21.47
C SER A 269 -0.87 -9.02 -20.44
N PRO A 270 0.31 -9.51 -20.85
CA PRO A 270 1.29 -10.10 -19.92
C PRO A 270 1.77 -9.14 -18.82
N GLU A 271 1.64 -7.85 -19.02
CA GLU A 271 1.98 -6.82 -18.03
C GLU A 271 0.96 -6.79 -16.88
N LEU A 272 -0.33 -6.87 -17.17
CA LEU A 272 -1.41 -6.86 -16.18
C LEU A 272 -1.57 -8.21 -15.48
N GLY A 273 -1.28 -9.30 -16.18
CA GLY A 273 -1.51 -10.68 -15.74
C GLY A 273 -1.00 -10.98 -14.33
N PRO A 274 0.27 -10.76 -14.02
CA PRO A 274 0.85 -11.10 -12.72
C PRO A 274 0.14 -10.43 -11.54
N ASN A 275 -0.19 -9.16 -11.64
CA ASN A 275 -0.91 -8.42 -10.60
C ASN A 275 -2.37 -8.88 -10.49
N LEU A 276 -3.04 -9.12 -11.63
CA LEU A 276 -4.41 -9.63 -11.62
C LEU A 276 -4.49 -11.02 -10.98
N LEU A 277 -3.77 -12.00 -11.51
CA LEU A 277 -3.82 -13.37 -11.04
C LEU A 277 -3.17 -13.56 -9.67
N GLY A 278 -2.18 -12.75 -9.35
CA GLY A 278 -1.46 -12.82 -8.08
C GLY A 278 -2.11 -12.03 -6.95
N ASP A 279 -3.13 -11.22 -7.23
CA ASP A 279 -3.73 -10.39 -6.17
C ASP A 279 -5.21 -10.08 -6.43
N ARG A 280 -5.54 -9.25 -7.42
CA ARG A 280 -6.87 -8.63 -7.61
C ARG A 280 -8.01 -9.60 -7.91
N SER A 281 -7.72 -10.76 -8.54
CA SER A 281 -8.74 -11.77 -8.88
C SER A 281 -9.30 -12.50 -7.67
N HIS A 282 -8.65 -12.38 -6.52
CA HIS A 282 -9.00 -13.12 -5.31
C HIS A 282 -9.65 -12.21 -4.28
N SER A 283 -10.65 -12.71 -3.57
CA SER A 283 -11.19 -12.01 -2.40
C SER A 283 -10.12 -11.89 -1.31
N VAL A 284 -9.94 -10.69 -0.77
CA VAL A 284 -9.04 -10.40 0.35
C VAL A 284 -9.79 -9.62 1.43
N VAL A 285 -9.98 -10.27 2.57
CA VAL A 285 -10.53 -9.71 3.80
C VAL A 285 -9.52 -10.03 4.89
N PHE A 286 -9.12 -9.03 5.66
CA PHE A 286 -8.06 -9.16 6.66
C PHE A 286 -8.60 -9.03 8.07
N ASP A 287 -7.94 -9.70 9.00
CA ASP A 287 -8.15 -9.53 10.43
C ASP A 287 -7.14 -8.52 10.99
N ASN A 288 -7.65 -7.43 11.56
CA ASN A 288 -6.84 -6.37 12.16
C ASN A 288 -6.69 -6.51 13.68
N THR A 289 -7.11 -7.64 14.27
CA THR A 289 -7.12 -7.83 15.74
C THR A 289 -5.72 -7.64 16.33
N LYS A 290 -4.68 -8.18 15.69
CA LYS A 290 -3.30 -8.09 16.19
C LYS A 290 -2.79 -6.66 16.25
N ILE A 291 -2.97 -5.88 15.18
CA ILE A 291 -2.55 -4.48 15.18
C ILE A 291 -3.39 -3.63 16.12
N LYS A 292 -4.68 -3.87 16.23
CA LYS A 292 -5.58 -3.17 17.19
C LYS A 292 -5.21 -3.50 18.64
N ALA A 293 -4.77 -4.71 18.95
CA ALA A 293 -4.25 -5.04 20.28
C ALA A 293 -2.98 -4.27 20.63
N LEU A 294 -2.09 -4.04 19.65
CA LEU A 294 -0.87 -3.25 19.85
C LEU A 294 -1.13 -1.74 19.86
N VAL A 295 -2.07 -1.26 19.05
CA VAL A 295 -2.46 0.16 18.89
C VAL A 295 -3.98 0.25 19.08
N PRO A 296 -4.48 0.25 20.34
CA PRO A 296 -5.90 0.17 20.63
C PRO A 296 -6.73 1.31 20.05
N ASP A 297 -6.15 2.50 19.89
CA ASP A 297 -6.82 3.66 19.32
C ASP A 297 -6.89 3.62 17.78
N TYR A 298 -6.39 2.55 17.17
CA TYR A 298 -6.46 2.42 15.72
C TYR A 298 -7.86 2.06 15.27
N THR A 299 -8.43 2.95 14.46
CA THR A 299 -9.66 2.72 13.69
C THR A 299 -9.50 3.35 12.31
N ALA A 300 -9.78 2.60 11.25
CA ALA A 300 -9.91 3.13 9.91
C ALA A 300 -11.27 3.85 9.80
N THR A 301 -11.22 5.17 9.57
CA THR A 301 -12.41 6.04 9.63
C THR A 301 -12.77 6.66 8.30
N ILE A 302 -11.98 6.42 7.24
CA ILE A 302 -12.20 6.99 5.91
C ILE A 302 -12.80 5.91 5.00
N PRO A 303 -14.13 5.92 4.76
CA PRO A 303 -14.76 4.99 3.83
C PRO A 303 -14.22 5.23 2.41
N PHE A 304 -14.15 4.17 1.60
CA PHE A 304 -13.67 4.31 0.23
C PHE A 304 -14.53 5.24 -0.63
N ALA A 305 -15.81 5.37 -0.32
CA ALA A 305 -16.68 6.34 -1.01
C ALA A 305 -16.18 7.79 -0.88
N ASP A 306 -15.61 8.15 0.29
CA ASP A 306 -15.00 9.46 0.51
C ASP A 306 -13.66 9.56 -0.21
N GLY A 307 -12.86 8.50 -0.14
CA GLY A 307 -11.60 8.41 -0.88
C GLY A 307 -11.77 8.52 -2.39
N ALA A 308 -12.79 7.89 -2.97
CA ALA A 308 -13.09 8.02 -4.39
C ALA A 308 -13.40 9.47 -4.78
N ARG A 309 -14.18 10.19 -3.95
CA ARG A 309 -14.46 11.62 -4.17
C ARG A 309 -13.20 12.49 -4.07
N GLU A 310 -12.37 12.23 -3.06
CA GLU A 310 -11.09 12.94 -2.88
C GLU A 310 -10.16 12.74 -4.08
N ILE A 311 -10.07 11.49 -4.60
CA ILE A 311 -9.25 11.16 -5.77
C ILE A 311 -9.75 11.91 -7.00
N VAL A 312 -11.04 11.78 -7.34
CA VAL A 312 -11.59 12.40 -8.56
C VAL A 312 -11.46 13.93 -8.47
N ALA A 313 -11.78 14.53 -7.34
CA ALA A 313 -11.64 15.98 -7.16
C ALA A 313 -10.19 16.45 -7.32
N TRP A 314 -9.22 15.66 -6.84
CA TRP A 314 -7.81 15.98 -7.02
C TRP A 314 -7.39 15.92 -8.48
N PHE A 315 -7.77 14.88 -9.22
CA PHE A 315 -7.46 14.76 -10.65
C PHE A 315 -8.14 15.87 -11.47
N ASP A 316 -9.37 16.25 -11.12
CA ASP A 316 -10.07 17.35 -11.77
C ASP A 316 -9.38 18.71 -11.55
N ALA A 317 -8.80 18.91 -10.36
CA ALA A 317 -8.00 20.10 -10.05
C ALA A 317 -6.58 20.05 -10.63
N ASN A 318 -6.11 18.88 -11.11
CA ASN A 318 -4.76 18.67 -11.64
C ASN A 318 -4.80 18.01 -13.04
N PRO A 319 -5.24 18.71 -14.09
CA PRO A 319 -5.42 18.12 -15.42
C PRO A 319 -4.17 17.49 -16.02
N ALA A 320 -2.98 18.01 -15.69
CA ALA A 320 -1.71 17.43 -16.12
C ALA A 320 -1.47 15.99 -15.61
N SER A 321 -2.19 15.59 -14.56
CA SER A 321 -2.15 14.23 -14.00
C SER A 321 -3.15 13.27 -14.67
N GLN A 322 -4.05 13.78 -15.52
CA GLN A 322 -5.09 13.02 -16.22
C GLN A 322 -4.50 12.29 -17.45
N VAL A 323 -3.53 11.43 -17.22
CA VAL A 323 -2.84 10.72 -18.30
C VAL A 323 -3.69 9.55 -18.78
N LEU A 324 -3.96 9.51 -20.09
CA LEU A 324 -4.62 8.39 -20.76
C LEU A 324 -3.57 7.37 -21.20
N ASN A 325 -3.83 6.09 -20.93
CA ASN A 325 -3.04 4.98 -21.44
C ASN A 325 -3.69 4.42 -22.69
N GLN A 326 -3.13 4.70 -23.87
CA GLN A 326 -3.68 4.28 -25.15
C GLN A 326 -3.70 2.75 -25.30
N ASP A 327 -2.62 2.06 -24.89
CA ASP A 327 -2.56 0.60 -24.99
C ASP A 327 -3.66 -0.06 -24.13
N TYR A 328 -3.96 0.52 -22.97
CA TYR A 328 -5.05 0.05 -22.13
C TYR A 328 -6.43 0.39 -22.70
N MET A 329 -6.59 1.54 -23.38
CA MET A 329 -7.82 1.86 -24.11
C MET A 329 -8.09 0.84 -25.20
N ASP A 330 -7.11 0.56 -26.06
CA ASP A 330 -7.21 -0.39 -27.17
C ASP A 330 -7.47 -1.82 -26.68
N LEU A 331 -6.80 -2.22 -25.59
CA LEU A 331 -7.06 -3.50 -24.91
C LEU A 331 -8.51 -3.59 -24.43
N THR A 332 -8.98 -2.54 -23.76
CA THR A 332 -10.34 -2.49 -23.22
C THR A 332 -11.38 -2.56 -24.34
N ASP A 333 -11.22 -1.79 -25.43
CA ASP A 333 -12.13 -1.83 -26.58
C ASP A 333 -12.19 -3.22 -27.21
N ARG A 334 -11.05 -3.85 -27.42
CA ARG A 334 -10.96 -5.18 -27.98
C ARG A 334 -11.66 -6.23 -27.11
N LEU A 335 -11.34 -6.24 -25.79
CA LEU A 335 -11.86 -7.25 -24.88
C LEU A 335 -13.33 -7.05 -24.53
N THR A 336 -13.80 -5.80 -24.41
CA THR A 336 -15.21 -5.51 -24.13
C THR A 336 -16.09 -5.79 -25.35
N THR A 337 -15.62 -5.51 -26.56
CA THR A 337 -16.31 -5.87 -27.82
C THR A 337 -16.42 -7.38 -27.94
N TRP A 338 -15.32 -8.10 -27.71
CA TRP A 338 -15.33 -9.56 -27.72
C TRP A 338 -16.28 -10.16 -26.67
N ALA A 339 -16.23 -9.69 -25.44
CA ALA A 339 -17.09 -10.19 -24.36
C ALA A 339 -18.59 -10.02 -24.67
N ARG A 340 -18.96 -8.91 -25.35
CA ARG A 340 -20.34 -8.65 -25.79
C ARG A 340 -20.77 -9.51 -26.98
N SER A 341 -19.84 -9.83 -27.88
CA SER A 341 -20.18 -10.60 -29.07
C SER A 341 -20.48 -12.07 -28.79
N GLY A 342 -20.16 -12.58 -27.60
CA GLY A 342 -20.28 -13.99 -27.25
C GLY A 342 -19.33 -14.90 -28.04
N GLN A 343 -18.44 -14.37 -28.87
CA GLN A 343 -17.46 -15.12 -29.65
C GLN A 343 -16.18 -15.33 -28.84
N ARG A 344 -15.57 -16.51 -28.96
CA ARG A 344 -14.22 -16.71 -28.43
C ARG A 344 -13.23 -15.83 -29.19
N PRO A 345 -12.20 -15.24 -28.51
CA PRO A 345 -11.11 -14.61 -29.24
C PRO A 345 -10.50 -15.64 -30.18
N ALA A 346 -10.32 -15.24 -31.45
CA ALA A 346 -9.53 -16.08 -32.35
C ALA A 346 -8.17 -16.30 -31.71
N GLY A 347 -7.82 -17.56 -31.48
CA GLY A 347 -6.60 -17.94 -30.81
C GLY A 347 -5.39 -17.29 -31.49
N GLY A 348 -4.57 -16.55 -30.72
CA GLY A 348 -3.22 -16.21 -31.08
C GLY A 348 -2.27 -17.26 -30.52
#